data_5d994fb6c68be873db5eb20e73797b84
#
_entry.id   5d994fb6c68be873db5eb20e73797b84
#
_cell.length_a   1.000
_cell.length_b   1.000
_cell.length_c   1.000
_cell.angle_alpha   90.00
_cell.angle_beta   90.00
_cell.angle_gamma   90.00
#
_symmetry.space_group_name_H-M   'P 1'
#
loop_
_entity.id
_entity.type
_entity.pdbx_description
1 polymer ?
#
loop_
_entity_poly.entity_id
_entity_poly.type
_entity_poly.pdbx_seq_one_letter_code
_entity_poly.pdbx_strand_id
1 'polypeptide(L)'
;PAFASIEGPCWIGEGTQIRPGAYVRGNLITGANCVLGNSCEYKNSLLLDKVQTPHYNYVGDSVLGSGAHLGAGVICANLRLDQKEVPVQTPQGHAMSGRRKLGALVGEGAEAGCNAVLQPGCILGKRAVVHSSTSFNGYLEENTMAFVKGRVTKIRRL
;
A
#
# COMPACT_ATOMS: atom_id res chain seq x y z
N PRO A 1 22.70 1.29 -0.76
CA PRO A 1 22.74 -0.07 -0.21
C PRO A 1 23.08 -1.07 -1.30
N ALA A 2 23.82 -2.13 -0.94
CA ALA A 2 24.12 -3.19 -1.89
C ALA A 2 22.83 -3.89 -2.33
N PHE A 3 22.73 -4.19 -3.64
CA PHE A 3 21.61 -4.92 -4.25
C PHE A 3 20.23 -4.22 -4.23
N ALA A 4 20.13 -2.93 -3.97
CA ALA A 4 18.94 -2.16 -4.24
C ALA A 4 19.10 -1.36 -5.54
N SER A 5 18.03 -1.20 -6.32
CA SER A 5 17.98 -0.33 -7.51
C SER A 5 17.19 0.93 -7.20
N ILE A 6 17.78 2.09 -7.45
CA ILE A 6 17.15 3.38 -7.18
C ILE A 6 17.23 4.23 -8.43
N GLU A 7 16.10 4.52 -9.02
CA GLU A 7 15.94 5.44 -10.14
C GLU A 7 15.33 6.76 -9.63
N GLY A 8 15.89 7.88 -10.08
CA GLY A 8 15.37 9.20 -9.74
C GLY A 8 14.22 9.66 -10.67
N PRO A 9 13.57 10.77 -10.31
CA PRO A 9 13.80 11.55 -9.11
C PRO A 9 13.23 10.88 -7.85
N CYS A 10 13.94 11.00 -6.73
CA CYS A 10 13.44 10.54 -5.44
C CYS A 10 14.01 11.39 -4.30
N TRP A 11 13.28 11.45 -3.20
CA TRP A 11 13.69 12.02 -1.93
C TRP A 11 13.53 10.98 -0.84
N ILE A 12 14.62 10.63 -0.18
CA ILE A 12 14.63 9.64 0.91
C ILE A 12 14.95 10.38 2.21
N GLY A 13 13.99 10.39 3.13
CA GLY A 13 14.13 11.05 4.42
C GLY A 13 15.15 10.41 5.34
N GLU A 14 15.62 11.18 6.32
CA GLU A 14 16.63 10.77 7.29
C GLU A 14 16.26 9.49 8.02
N GLY A 15 17.22 8.61 8.30
CA GLY A 15 17.02 7.36 9.03
C GLY A 15 16.24 6.30 8.29
N THR A 16 15.81 6.55 7.04
CA THR A 16 15.08 5.55 6.24
C THR A 16 16.00 4.41 5.82
N GLN A 17 15.57 3.19 6.10
CA GLN A 17 16.26 1.96 5.71
C GLN A 17 15.83 1.53 4.33
N ILE A 18 16.79 1.27 3.45
CA ILE A 18 16.56 0.64 2.14
C ILE A 18 17.20 -0.75 2.19
N ARG A 19 16.38 -1.79 2.10
CA ARG A 19 16.84 -3.19 2.21
C ARG A 19 17.24 -3.76 0.86
N PRO A 20 18.04 -4.84 0.84
CA PRO A 20 18.42 -5.53 -0.41
C PRO A 20 17.19 -5.91 -1.24
N GLY A 21 17.28 -5.77 -2.57
CA GLY A 21 16.20 -6.08 -3.49
C GLY A 21 15.11 -5.02 -3.60
N ALA A 22 15.18 -3.92 -2.85
CA ALA A 22 14.25 -2.80 -3.03
C ALA A 22 14.46 -2.17 -4.41
N TYR A 23 13.35 -1.89 -5.12
CA TYR A 23 13.34 -1.25 -6.43
C TYR A 23 12.52 0.04 -6.40
N VAL A 24 13.20 1.17 -6.46
CA VAL A 24 12.61 2.50 -6.57
C VAL A 24 12.62 2.91 -8.03
N ARG A 25 11.44 3.02 -8.64
CA ARG A 25 11.24 3.37 -10.07
C ARG A 25 11.05 4.86 -10.32
N GLY A 26 11.46 5.70 -9.39
CA GLY A 26 11.35 7.15 -9.51
C GLY A 26 10.04 7.74 -8.99
N ASN A 27 10.06 9.07 -8.84
CA ASN A 27 8.98 9.86 -8.25
C ASN A 27 8.55 9.34 -6.87
N LEU A 28 9.53 8.94 -6.04
CA LEU A 28 9.30 8.51 -4.66
C LEU A 28 9.75 9.61 -3.70
N ILE A 29 8.87 9.95 -2.77
CA ILE A 29 9.20 10.81 -1.63
C ILE A 29 8.95 10.00 -0.36
N THR A 30 9.95 9.90 0.52
CA THR A 30 9.75 9.35 1.85
C THR A 30 10.05 10.38 2.92
N GLY A 31 9.29 10.34 4.00
CA GLY A 31 9.63 10.97 5.26
C GLY A 31 10.77 10.26 5.97
N ALA A 32 10.96 10.59 7.24
CA ALA A 32 12.02 10.05 8.08
C ALA A 32 11.68 8.66 8.64
N ASN A 33 12.72 7.85 8.92
CA ASN A 33 12.65 6.57 9.62
C ASN A 33 11.71 5.54 8.96
N CYS A 34 11.56 5.57 7.65
CA CYS A 34 10.80 4.59 6.90
C CYS A 34 11.59 3.29 6.68
N VAL A 35 10.89 2.22 6.34
CA VAL A 35 11.49 0.96 5.90
C VAL A 35 11.04 0.65 4.48
N LEU A 36 11.95 0.79 3.51
CA LEU A 36 11.81 0.32 2.14
C LEU A 36 12.36 -1.10 2.08
N GLY A 37 11.48 -2.08 2.10
CA GLY A 37 11.79 -3.46 2.42
C GLY A 37 12.41 -4.27 1.31
N ASN A 38 12.74 -5.51 1.67
CA ASN A 38 13.31 -6.48 0.73
C ASN A 38 12.30 -6.82 -0.38
N SER A 39 12.78 -6.75 -1.62
CA SER A 39 12.00 -7.08 -2.82
C SER A 39 10.68 -6.32 -2.93
N CYS A 40 10.68 -5.09 -2.46
CA CYS A 40 9.56 -4.16 -2.60
C CYS A 40 9.78 -3.23 -3.78
N GLU A 41 8.70 -2.89 -4.48
CA GLU A 41 8.73 -1.97 -5.62
C GLU A 41 7.94 -0.70 -5.29
N TYR A 42 8.52 0.46 -5.63
CA TYR A 42 7.93 1.78 -5.37
C TYR A 42 7.92 2.62 -6.63
N LYS A 43 6.79 3.29 -6.86
CA LYS A 43 6.63 4.16 -8.03
C LYS A 43 5.60 5.26 -7.77
N ASN A 44 5.96 6.51 -8.09
CA ASN A 44 5.05 7.67 -7.99
C ASN A 44 4.31 7.72 -6.64
N SER A 45 5.01 7.60 -5.52
CA SER A 45 4.37 7.44 -4.21
C SER A 45 4.96 8.38 -3.16
N LEU A 46 4.12 8.71 -2.17
CA LEU A 46 4.49 9.49 -1.00
C LEU A 46 4.32 8.62 0.24
N LEU A 47 5.41 8.39 0.95
CA LEU A 47 5.42 7.73 2.25
C LEU A 47 5.75 8.77 3.30
N LEU A 48 4.87 9.00 4.27
CA LEU A 48 5.16 9.90 5.37
C LEU A 48 6.12 9.23 6.38
N ASP A 49 6.34 9.86 7.54
CA ASP A 49 7.33 9.36 8.50
C ASP A 49 6.98 7.98 9.05
N LYS A 50 8.00 7.18 9.34
CA LYS A 50 7.89 5.87 10.01
C LYS A 50 7.03 4.83 9.27
N VAL A 51 6.79 5.02 7.98
CA VAL A 51 6.09 4.01 7.17
C VAL A 51 6.92 2.75 7.05
N GLN A 52 6.28 1.60 7.21
CA GLN A 52 6.93 0.30 7.12
C GLN A 52 6.31 -0.56 6.02
N THR A 53 7.13 -0.88 5.03
CA THR A 53 6.78 -1.79 3.93
C THR A 53 7.89 -2.85 3.82
N PRO A 54 8.00 -3.77 4.81
CA PRO A 54 9.24 -4.52 5.03
C PRO A 54 9.52 -5.64 4.03
N HIS A 55 8.51 -6.19 3.33
CA HIS A 55 8.69 -7.40 2.54
C HIS A 55 7.73 -7.51 1.36
N TYR A 56 8.27 -7.65 0.13
CA TYR A 56 7.55 -8.04 -1.08
C TYR A 56 6.31 -7.16 -1.37
N ASN A 57 6.37 -5.88 -1.09
CA ASN A 57 5.25 -4.98 -1.32
C ASN A 57 5.35 -4.32 -2.69
N TYR A 58 4.19 -4.06 -3.32
CA TYR A 58 4.09 -3.13 -4.43
C TYR A 58 3.36 -1.87 -3.98
N VAL A 59 4.02 -0.72 -4.11
CA VAL A 59 3.48 0.59 -3.74
C VAL A 59 3.55 1.50 -4.96
N GLY A 60 2.46 1.56 -5.71
CA GLY A 60 2.35 2.37 -6.92
C GLY A 60 1.28 3.46 -6.81
N ASP A 61 1.63 4.69 -7.21
CA ASP A 61 0.71 5.84 -7.28
C ASP A 61 -0.11 6.02 -5.97
N SER A 62 0.55 5.85 -4.82
CA SER A 62 -0.08 5.73 -3.49
C SER A 62 0.44 6.77 -2.51
N VAL A 63 -0.35 7.05 -1.48
CA VAL A 63 0.05 7.86 -0.33
C VAL A 63 -0.11 7.03 0.94
N LEU A 64 0.99 6.88 1.70
CA LEU A 64 0.99 6.17 2.97
C LEU A 64 1.23 7.16 4.11
N GLY A 65 0.28 7.25 5.03
CA GLY A 65 0.33 8.10 6.21
C GLY A 65 1.40 7.67 7.22
N SER A 66 1.78 8.58 8.11
CA SER A 66 2.82 8.31 9.12
C SER A 66 2.52 7.07 9.94
N GLY A 67 3.53 6.21 10.10
CA GLY A 67 3.40 4.96 10.85
C GLY A 67 2.53 3.89 10.19
N ALA A 68 2.08 4.08 8.95
CA ALA A 68 1.36 3.03 8.22
C ALA A 68 2.24 1.79 8.01
N HIS A 69 1.64 0.62 8.12
CA HIS A 69 2.33 -0.66 8.01
C HIS A 69 1.68 -1.57 6.96
N LEU A 70 2.46 -2.01 5.99
CA LEU A 70 2.05 -3.01 5.02
C LEU A 70 2.75 -4.33 5.32
N GLY A 71 2.00 -5.35 5.71
CA GLY A 71 2.49 -6.71 5.91
C GLY A 71 3.10 -7.30 4.64
N ALA A 72 3.77 -8.44 4.75
CA ALA A 72 4.43 -9.09 3.63
C ALA A 72 3.46 -9.36 2.47
N GLY A 73 3.87 -9.04 1.24
CA GLY A 73 3.10 -9.31 0.03
C GLY A 73 1.89 -8.41 -0.20
N VAL A 74 1.74 -7.32 0.55
CA VAL A 74 0.65 -6.35 0.29
C VAL A 74 0.88 -5.66 -1.04
N ILE A 75 -0.20 -5.55 -1.82
CA ILE A 75 -0.23 -4.88 -3.12
C ILE A 75 -1.10 -3.63 -3.04
N CYS A 76 -0.54 -2.46 -3.28
CA CYS A 76 -1.31 -1.26 -3.60
C CYS A 76 -1.56 -1.22 -5.10
N ALA A 77 -2.63 -1.90 -5.57
CA ALA A 77 -2.97 -1.93 -6.98
C ALA A 77 -3.39 -0.52 -7.45
N ASN A 78 -2.89 -0.10 -8.58
CA ASN A 78 -3.04 1.27 -9.05
C ASN A 78 -3.73 1.42 -10.42
N LEU A 79 -4.04 0.32 -11.08
CA LEU A 79 -4.69 0.29 -12.40
C LEU A 79 -5.90 -0.64 -12.36
N ARG A 80 -7.03 -0.16 -12.86
CA ARG A 80 -8.24 -0.97 -13.07
C ARG A 80 -8.06 -1.94 -14.24
N LEU A 81 -8.74 -3.08 -14.20
CA LEU A 81 -8.70 -4.07 -15.28
C LEU A 81 -9.27 -3.52 -16.60
N ASP A 82 -10.28 -2.63 -16.51
CA ASP A 82 -10.88 -1.97 -17.69
C ASP A 82 -10.08 -0.74 -18.16
N GLN A 83 -8.96 -0.43 -17.49
CA GLN A 83 -8.06 0.70 -17.78
C GLN A 83 -8.72 2.09 -17.77
N LYS A 84 -9.93 2.21 -17.24
CA LYS A 84 -10.62 3.49 -17.11
C LYS A 84 -10.10 4.31 -15.93
N GLU A 85 -10.62 5.51 -15.80
CA GLU A 85 -10.36 6.39 -14.67
C GLU A 85 -10.72 5.72 -13.34
N VAL A 86 -9.87 5.92 -12.32
CA VAL A 86 -10.07 5.33 -10.99
C VAL A 86 -11.08 6.16 -10.21
N PRO A 87 -12.23 5.60 -9.82
CA PRO A 87 -13.14 6.26 -8.88
C PRO A 87 -12.61 6.15 -7.47
N VAL A 88 -12.92 7.14 -6.63
CA VAL A 88 -12.59 7.17 -5.22
C VAL A 88 -13.87 7.24 -4.42
N GLN A 89 -14.05 6.34 -3.49
CA GLN A 89 -15.15 6.39 -2.53
C GLN A 89 -14.70 7.17 -1.30
N THR A 90 -15.50 8.16 -0.90
CA THR A 90 -15.24 8.98 0.28
C THR A 90 -16.46 8.94 1.22
N PRO A 91 -16.36 9.40 2.48
CA PRO A 91 -17.52 9.52 3.36
C PRO A 91 -18.66 10.39 2.79
N GLN A 92 -18.33 11.31 1.89
CA GLN A 92 -19.29 12.22 1.24
C GLN A 92 -19.87 11.67 -0.06
N GLY A 93 -19.42 10.48 -0.50
CA GLY A 93 -19.85 9.83 -1.74
C GLY A 93 -18.71 9.49 -2.69
N HIS A 94 -19.03 9.27 -3.95
CA HIS A 94 -18.05 8.95 -4.98
C HIS A 94 -17.51 10.21 -5.66
N ALA A 95 -16.21 10.20 -5.94
CA ALA A 95 -15.53 11.21 -6.74
C ALA A 95 -14.69 10.53 -7.82
N MET A 96 -14.50 11.21 -8.94
CA MET A 96 -13.57 10.75 -9.96
C MET A 96 -12.19 11.36 -9.70
N SER A 97 -11.15 10.55 -9.77
CA SER A 97 -9.79 10.97 -9.44
C SER A 97 -9.12 11.82 -10.53
N GLY A 98 -9.66 11.86 -11.73
CA GLY A 98 -8.99 12.43 -12.91
C GLY A 98 -7.78 11.60 -13.37
N ARG A 99 -7.58 10.41 -12.82
CA ARG A 99 -6.39 9.60 -13.03
C ARG A 99 -6.75 8.18 -13.51
N ARG A 100 -6.04 7.71 -14.53
CA ARG A 100 -6.10 6.31 -14.96
C ARG A 100 -5.35 5.38 -13.99
N LYS A 101 -4.37 5.92 -13.27
CA LYS A 101 -3.62 5.21 -12.23
C LYS A 101 -3.70 5.98 -10.92
N LEU A 102 -4.20 5.32 -9.91
CA LEU A 102 -4.24 5.77 -8.53
C LEU A 102 -4.25 4.53 -7.62
N GLY A 103 -3.29 4.42 -6.75
CA GLY A 103 -3.20 3.34 -5.79
C GLY A 103 -4.03 3.60 -4.52
N ALA A 104 -3.50 3.24 -3.37
CA ALA A 104 -4.15 3.38 -2.09
C ALA A 104 -3.80 4.71 -1.41
N LEU A 105 -4.76 5.27 -0.70
CA LEU A 105 -4.58 6.36 0.26
C LEU A 105 -4.70 5.76 1.66
N VAL A 106 -3.58 5.58 2.34
CA VAL A 106 -3.51 4.88 3.63
C VAL A 106 -3.29 5.90 4.74
N GLY A 107 -4.21 5.96 5.68
CA GLY A 107 -4.18 6.89 6.80
C GLY A 107 -3.07 6.59 7.81
N GLU A 108 -2.85 7.56 8.72
CA GLU A 108 -1.86 7.45 9.80
C GLU A 108 -2.11 6.20 10.66
N GLY A 109 -1.07 5.39 10.87
CA GLY A 109 -1.14 4.20 11.69
C GLY A 109 -2.08 3.11 11.17
N ALA A 110 -2.53 3.20 9.91
CA ALA A 110 -3.34 2.14 9.32
C ALA A 110 -2.47 0.96 8.89
N GLU A 111 -3.04 -0.24 8.89
CA GLU A 111 -2.33 -1.47 8.64
C GLU A 111 -3.02 -2.33 7.57
N ALA A 112 -2.23 -2.96 6.71
CA ALA A 112 -2.70 -4.02 5.83
C ALA A 112 -1.95 -5.31 6.14
N GLY A 113 -2.69 -6.36 6.48
CA GLY A 113 -2.15 -7.68 6.80
C GLY A 113 -1.54 -8.37 5.59
N CYS A 114 -0.72 -9.39 5.82
CA CYS A 114 0.01 -10.11 4.77
C CYS A 114 -0.89 -10.55 3.61
N ASN A 115 -0.40 -10.36 2.38
CA ASN A 115 -1.10 -10.70 1.14
C ASN A 115 -2.45 -10.00 0.95
N ALA A 116 -2.71 -8.90 1.66
CA ALA A 116 -3.87 -8.07 1.33
C ALA A 116 -3.64 -7.33 0.02
N VAL A 117 -4.72 -7.11 -0.72
CA VAL A 117 -4.72 -6.31 -1.95
C VAL A 117 -5.58 -5.07 -1.72
N LEU A 118 -4.94 -3.91 -1.75
CA LEU A 118 -5.62 -2.63 -1.72
C LEU A 118 -5.95 -2.24 -3.17
N GLN A 119 -7.24 -2.27 -3.52
CA GLN A 119 -7.70 -2.01 -4.88
C GLN A 119 -7.51 -0.53 -5.28
N PRO A 120 -7.43 -0.21 -6.59
CA PRO A 120 -7.19 1.16 -7.05
C PRO A 120 -8.16 2.17 -6.45
N GLY A 121 -7.62 3.26 -5.90
CA GLY A 121 -8.39 4.35 -5.32
C GLY A 121 -9.02 4.05 -3.94
N CYS A 122 -8.67 2.94 -3.29
CA CYS A 122 -9.18 2.69 -1.95
C CYS A 122 -8.56 3.64 -0.92
N ILE A 123 -9.33 3.93 0.12
CA ILE A 123 -8.91 4.78 1.24
C ILE A 123 -9.03 3.99 2.54
N LEU A 124 -7.95 3.94 3.30
CA LEU A 124 -7.97 3.46 4.67
C LEU A 124 -7.89 4.67 5.60
N GLY A 125 -8.88 4.82 6.47
CA GLY A 125 -8.88 5.84 7.51
C GLY A 125 -7.78 5.61 8.54
N LYS A 126 -7.60 6.57 9.43
CA LYS A 126 -6.60 6.52 10.51
C LYS A 126 -6.78 5.25 11.36
N ARG A 127 -5.70 4.51 11.59
CA ARG A 127 -5.69 3.24 12.36
C ARG A 127 -6.69 2.19 11.86
N ALA A 128 -7.11 2.28 10.59
CA ALA A 128 -7.91 1.23 9.99
C ALA A 128 -7.06 0.00 9.68
N VAL A 129 -7.65 -1.17 9.71
CA VAL A 129 -6.93 -2.43 9.48
C VAL A 129 -7.62 -3.24 8.38
N VAL A 130 -6.87 -3.63 7.36
CA VAL A 130 -7.30 -4.64 6.40
C VAL A 130 -6.64 -5.96 6.78
N HIS A 131 -7.45 -6.99 7.09
CA HIS A 131 -6.94 -8.28 7.53
C HIS A 131 -6.18 -9.01 6.40
N SER A 132 -5.29 -9.93 6.79
CA SER A 132 -4.50 -10.73 5.84
C SER A 132 -5.36 -11.41 4.78
N SER A 133 -4.83 -11.52 3.55
CA SER A 133 -5.48 -12.15 2.39
C SER A 133 -6.85 -11.55 2.02
N THR A 134 -7.09 -10.30 2.40
CA THR A 134 -8.31 -9.56 2.05
C THR A 134 -8.06 -8.67 0.85
N SER A 135 -8.92 -8.76 -0.16
CA SER A 135 -8.97 -7.77 -1.25
C SER A 135 -9.97 -6.69 -0.85
N PHE A 136 -9.47 -5.47 -0.63
CA PHE A 136 -10.28 -4.35 -0.16
C PHE A 136 -10.44 -3.28 -1.24
N ASN A 137 -11.67 -2.76 -1.38
CA ASN A 137 -12.01 -1.64 -2.26
C ASN A 137 -12.91 -0.64 -1.53
N GLY A 138 -12.81 0.62 -1.90
CA GLY A 138 -13.64 1.69 -1.35
C GLY A 138 -13.00 2.38 -0.15
N TYR A 139 -13.81 2.85 0.78
CA TYR A 139 -13.40 3.57 1.97
C TYR A 139 -13.60 2.72 3.22
N LEU A 140 -12.56 2.62 4.04
CA LEU A 140 -12.61 2.01 5.37
C LEU A 140 -12.45 3.12 6.41
N GLU A 141 -13.43 3.22 7.30
CA GLU A 141 -13.48 4.24 8.34
C GLU A 141 -12.30 4.10 9.31
N GLU A 142 -11.98 5.19 9.99
CA GLU A 142 -10.95 5.15 11.03
C GLU A 142 -11.27 4.14 12.13
N ASN A 143 -10.24 3.53 12.73
CA ASN A 143 -10.34 2.55 13.81
C ASN A 143 -11.24 1.34 13.46
N THR A 144 -11.40 1.01 12.19
CA THR A 144 -12.26 -0.09 11.70
C THR A 144 -11.42 -1.19 11.07
N MET A 145 -11.87 -2.43 11.16
CA MET A 145 -11.23 -3.58 10.54
C MET A 145 -12.09 -4.18 9.44
N ALA A 146 -11.52 -4.34 8.25
CA ALA A 146 -12.11 -5.11 7.15
C ALA A 146 -11.49 -6.51 7.09
N PHE A 147 -12.33 -7.54 6.98
CA PHE A 147 -11.91 -8.93 6.82
C PHE A 147 -12.93 -9.74 6.03
N VAL A 148 -12.48 -10.81 5.40
CA VAL A 148 -13.35 -11.76 4.69
C VAL A 148 -13.71 -12.91 5.61
N LYS A 149 -15.01 -13.14 5.85
CA LYS A 149 -15.50 -14.35 6.54
C LYS A 149 -15.44 -15.52 5.55
N GLY A 150 -14.35 -16.28 5.59
CA GLY A 150 -14.18 -17.49 4.80
C GLY A 150 -14.27 -18.76 5.65
N ARG A 151 -14.74 -19.87 5.05
CA ARG A 151 -14.75 -21.17 5.71
C ARG A 151 -13.58 -22.01 5.17
N VAL A 152 -12.68 -22.43 6.04
CA VAL A 152 -11.63 -23.39 5.67
C VAL A 152 -12.25 -24.79 5.63
N THR A 153 -12.27 -25.43 4.46
CA THR A 153 -12.67 -26.83 4.31
C THR A 153 -11.44 -27.73 4.44
N LYS A 154 -11.51 -28.69 5.34
CA LYS A 154 -10.45 -29.70 5.50
C LYS A 154 -10.89 -30.97 4.81
N ILE A 155 -10.07 -31.49 3.90
CA ILE A 155 -10.25 -32.78 3.25
C ILE A 155 -9.05 -33.67 3.57
N ARG A 156 -9.32 -34.96 3.81
CA ARG A 156 -8.24 -35.94 3.99
C ARG A 156 -7.57 -36.18 2.64
N ARG A 157 -6.25 -36.06 2.60
CA ARG A 157 -5.48 -36.45 1.43
C ARG A 157 -5.32 -37.97 1.44
N LEU A 158 -5.68 -38.61 0.34
CA LEU A 158 -5.46 -40.05 0.11
C LEU A 158 -4.01 -40.33 -0.23
#